data_e42fcdbd2276fd95ce2cb76badf3dce8
#
_entry.id   e42fcdbd2276fd95ce2cb76badf3dce8
#
_cell.length_a   1.000
_cell.length_b   1.000
_cell.length_c   1.000
_cell.angle_alpha   90.00
_cell.angle_beta   90.00
_cell.angle_gamma   90.00
#
_symmetry.space_group_name_H-M   'P 1'
#
loop_
_entity.id
_entity.type
_entity.pdbx_description
1 polymer ?
#
loop_
_entity_poly.entity_id
_entity_poly.type
_entity_poly.pdbx_seq_one_letter_code
_entity_poly.pdbx_strand_id
1 'polypeptide(L)'
;MARRKTPNIDFIVGMAEDFVNGGDHIEFKLDFTYYFIQKYDKMCKEDAMFADMINYYLFERAFDIHKNASEEKLRKVMKEALEELYSPDI
;
A
#
# COMPACT_ATOMS: atom_id res chain seq x y z
N MET A 1 9.58 2.72 -25.53
CA MET A 1 9.59 3.77 -24.51
C MET A 1 10.03 3.20 -23.17
N ALA A 2 11.00 3.81 -22.54
CA ALA A 2 11.51 3.32 -21.27
C ALA A 2 10.49 3.55 -20.17
N ARG A 3 10.19 2.49 -19.42
CA ARG A 3 9.29 2.60 -18.30
C ARG A 3 10.01 3.27 -17.14
N ARG A 4 9.35 4.21 -16.49
CA ARG A 4 9.89 4.87 -15.31
C ARG A 4 10.06 3.85 -14.19
N LYS A 5 11.21 3.87 -13.57
CA LYS A 5 11.47 2.97 -12.44
C LYS A 5 10.94 3.58 -11.16
N THR A 6 10.21 2.78 -10.40
CA THR A 6 9.60 3.20 -9.14
C THR A 6 9.88 2.17 -8.05
N PRO A 7 11.15 1.97 -7.68
CA PRO A 7 11.50 0.90 -6.74
C PRO A 7 10.86 1.06 -5.36
N ASN A 8 10.72 2.27 -4.87
CA ASN A 8 10.14 2.48 -3.54
C ASN A 8 8.61 2.28 -3.57
N ILE A 9 7.97 2.75 -4.62
CA ILE A 9 6.54 2.50 -4.83
C ILE A 9 6.30 1.01 -4.96
N ASP A 10 7.10 0.32 -5.78
CA ASP A 10 6.96 -1.12 -5.99
C ASP A 10 7.15 -1.89 -4.70
N PHE A 11 8.07 -1.45 -3.84
CA PHE A 11 8.31 -2.08 -2.55
C PHE A 11 7.07 -2.01 -1.65
N ILE A 12 6.46 -0.84 -1.56
CA ILE A 12 5.29 -0.63 -0.71
C ILE A 12 4.07 -1.38 -1.26
N VAL A 13 3.82 -1.27 -2.56
CA VAL A 13 2.70 -1.99 -3.19
C VAL A 13 2.90 -3.49 -3.08
N GLY A 14 4.13 -3.96 -3.31
CA GLY A 14 4.47 -5.38 -3.19
C GLY A 14 4.23 -5.91 -1.79
N MET A 15 4.53 -5.12 -0.76
CA MET A 15 4.28 -5.52 0.61
C MET A 15 2.78 -5.73 0.87
N ALA A 16 1.95 -4.82 0.36
CA ALA A 16 0.50 -4.96 0.48
C ALA A 16 -0.01 -6.19 -0.28
N GLU A 17 0.51 -6.42 -1.49
CA GLU A 17 0.14 -7.58 -2.28
C GLU A 17 0.52 -8.89 -1.58
N ASP A 18 1.71 -8.96 -1.01
CA ASP A 18 2.15 -10.15 -0.28
C ASP A 18 1.25 -10.44 0.91
N PHE A 19 0.84 -9.40 1.63
CA PHE A 19 -0.09 -9.58 2.74
C PHE A 19 -1.44 -10.12 2.27
N VAL A 20 -1.98 -9.55 1.20
CA VAL A 20 -3.27 -9.98 0.65
C VAL A 20 -3.20 -11.43 0.20
N ASN A 21 -2.04 -11.87 -0.28
CA ASN A 21 -1.84 -13.23 -0.77
C ASN A 21 -1.41 -14.22 0.32
N GLY A 22 -1.51 -13.85 1.59
CA GLY A 22 -1.29 -14.78 2.68
C GLY A 22 -0.12 -14.48 3.60
N GLY A 23 0.50 -13.30 3.48
CA GLY A 23 1.60 -12.92 4.35
C GLY A 23 1.18 -12.74 5.80
N ASP A 24 2.15 -12.77 6.72
CA ASP A 24 1.92 -12.64 8.15
C ASP A 24 1.36 -11.23 8.46
N HIS A 25 0.21 -11.19 9.15
CA HIS A 25 -0.45 -9.91 9.39
C HIS A 25 0.21 -9.06 10.47
N ILE A 26 0.85 -9.67 11.45
CA ILE A 26 1.54 -8.91 12.49
C ILE A 26 2.78 -8.25 11.90
N GLU A 27 3.55 -9.02 11.14
CA GLU A 27 4.72 -8.52 10.45
C GLU A 27 4.34 -7.42 9.46
N PHE A 28 3.27 -7.64 8.71
CA PHE A 28 2.76 -6.64 7.77
C PHE A 28 2.42 -5.33 8.46
N LYS A 29 1.71 -5.38 9.58
CA LYS A 29 1.30 -4.17 10.30
C LYS A 29 2.49 -3.35 10.76
N LEU A 30 3.52 -4.02 11.27
CA LEU A 30 4.72 -3.33 11.73
C LEU A 30 5.51 -2.77 10.56
N ASP A 31 5.73 -3.58 9.55
CA ASP A 31 6.60 -3.21 8.42
C ASP A 31 5.95 -2.19 7.51
N PHE A 32 4.66 -2.31 7.25
CA PHE A 32 3.98 -1.39 6.34
C PHE A 32 4.05 0.05 6.86
N THR A 33 3.74 0.25 8.14
CA THR A 33 3.82 1.57 8.76
C THR A 33 5.24 2.11 8.69
N TYR A 34 6.21 1.29 9.12
CA TYR A 34 7.59 1.72 9.18
C TYR A 34 8.13 2.13 7.80
N TYR A 35 7.99 1.23 6.83
CA TYR A 35 8.57 1.48 5.51
C TYR A 35 7.80 2.52 4.72
N PHE A 36 6.49 2.62 4.92
CA PHE A 36 5.71 3.66 4.25
C PHE A 36 6.23 5.05 4.65
N ILE A 37 6.42 5.26 5.95
CA ILE A 37 6.93 6.54 6.45
C ILE A 37 8.34 6.80 5.94
N GLN A 38 9.20 5.78 5.99
CA GLN A 38 10.60 5.90 5.57
C GLN A 38 10.74 6.22 4.09
N LYS A 39 9.87 5.66 3.27
CA LYS A 39 10.04 5.70 1.82
C LYS A 39 9.15 6.73 1.13
N TYR A 40 8.25 7.38 1.86
CA TYR A 40 7.25 8.24 1.22
C TYR A 40 7.85 9.37 0.37
N ASP A 41 8.87 10.05 0.89
CA ASP A 41 9.53 11.12 0.12
C ASP A 41 10.12 10.58 -1.17
N LYS A 42 10.73 9.41 -1.12
CA LYS A 42 11.31 8.78 -2.30
C LYS A 42 10.22 8.36 -3.29
N MET A 43 9.09 7.88 -2.77
CA MET A 43 7.95 7.52 -3.61
C MET A 43 7.42 8.75 -4.35
N CYS A 44 7.33 9.88 -3.66
CA CYS A 44 6.87 11.13 -4.27
C CYS A 44 7.82 11.59 -5.38
N LYS A 45 9.11 11.37 -5.21
CA LYS A 45 10.09 11.71 -6.25
C LYS A 45 9.98 10.79 -7.45
N GLU A 46 9.58 9.54 -7.22
CA GLU A 46 9.39 8.58 -8.31
C GLU A 46 8.14 8.90 -9.12
N ASP A 47 7.03 9.13 -8.44
CA ASP A 47 5.76 9.46 -9.07
C ASP A 47 4.86 10.08 -8.00
N ALA A 48 4.82 11.40 -7.97
CA ALA A 48 4.10 12.12 -6.92
C ALA A 48 2.60 11.82 -6.91
N MET A 49 1.98 11.72 -8.09
CA MET A 49 0.55 11.45 -8.19
C MET A 49 0.23 10.05 -7.69
N PHE A 50 1.00 9.07 -8.11
CA PHE A 50 0.75 7.68 -7.68
C PHE A 50 1.06 7.49 -6.19
N ALA A 51 2.12 8.14 -5.69
CA ALA A 51 2.42 8.10 -4.26
C ALA A 51 1.27 8.66 -3.44
N ASP A 52 0.65 9.75 -3.91
CA ASP A 52 -0.51 10.33 -3.25
C ASP A 52 -1.70 9.36 -3.25
N MET A 53 -1.91 8.67 -4.36
CA MET A 53 -2.97 7.66 -4.46
C MET A 53 -2.72 6.50 -3.49
N ILE A 54 -1.48 6.06 -3.36
CA ILE A 54 -1.11 5.00 -2.42
C ILE A 54 -1.40 5.46 -0.99
N ASN A 55 -1.01 6.68 -0.66
CA ASN A 55 -1.29 7.24 0.66
C ASN A 55 -2.79 7.25 0.94
N TYR A 56 -3.59 7.68 -0.01
CA TYR A 56 -5.02 7.79 0.17
C TYR A 56 -5.70 6.41 0.23
N TYR A 57 -5.50 5.60 -0.80
CA TYR A 57 -6.24 4.33 -0.92
C TYR A 57 -5.70 3.24 -0.02
N LEU A 58 -4.37 3.05 0.02
CA LEU A 58 -3.80 1.95 0.79
C LEU A 58 -3.60 2.31 2.25
N PHE A 59 -3.13 3.53 2.55
CA PHE A 59 -2.80 3.88 3.92
C PHE A 59 -3.99 4.48 4.66
N GLU A 60 -4.49 5.62 4.23
CA GLU A 60 -5.50 6.35 5.01
C GLU A 60 -6.85 5.65 5.03
N ARG A 61 -7.34 5.20 3.88
CA ARG A 61 -8.68 4.61 3.80
C ARG A 61 -8.75 3.13 4.12
N ALA A 62 -7.64 2.42 4.08
CA ALA A 62 -7.63 0.99 4.33
C ALA A 62 -6.84 0.65 5.58
N PHE A 63 -5.53 0.82 5.52
CA PHE A 63 -4.66 0.36 6.59
C PHE A 63 -4.92 1.07 7.91
N ASP A 64 -4.88 2.40 7.91
CA ASP A 64 -4.93 3.18 9.15
C ASP A 64 -6.26 2.98 9.88
N ILE A 65 -7.35 2.90 9.14
CA ILE A 65 -8.69 2.72 9.72
C ILE A 65 -8.87 1.30 10.26
N HIS A 66 -8.28 0.31 9.61
CA HIS A 66 -8.56 -1.10 9.89
C HIS A 66 -7.41 -1.85 10.54
N LYS A 67 -6.33 -1.18 10.92
CA LYS A 67 -5.16 -1.87 11.48
C LYS A 67 -5.43 -2.61 12.78
N ASN A 68 -6.48 -2.21 13.51
CA ASN A 68 -6.88 -2.88 14.74
C ASN A 68 -8.05 -3.84 14.55
N ALA A 69 -8.48 -4.03 13.32
CA ALA A 69 -9.52 -5.00 13.00
C ALA A 69 -8.93 -6.41 12.95
N SER A 70 -9.78 -7.42 12.73
CA SER A 70 -9.30 -8.78 12.57
C SER A 70 -8.40 -8.89 11.35
N GLU A 71 -7.56 -9.92 11.36
CA GLU A 71 -6.69 -10.21 10.21
C GLU A 71 -7.51 -10.35 8.92
N GLU A 72 -8.63 -11.07 9.03
CA GLU A 72 -9.50 -11.32 7.89
C GLU A 72 -10.05 -10.01 7.32
N LYS A 73 -10.49 -9.11 8.19
CA LYS A 73 -11.02 -7.81 7.77
C LYS A 73 -9.94 -6.96 7.14
N LEU A 74 -8.77 -6.90 7.77
CA LEU A 74 -7.66 -6.09 7.23
C LEU A 74 -7.24 -6.61 5.85
N ARG A 75 -7.17 -7.93 5.70
CA ARG A 75 -6.78 -8.53 4.42
C ARG A 75 -7.79 -8.19 3.33
N LYS A 76 -9.08 -8.23 3.68
CA LYS A 76 -10.15 -7.91 2.73
C LYS A 76 -10.09 -6.44 2.29
N VAL A 77 -9.94 -5.51 3.23
CA VAL A 77 -9.93 -4.09 2.87
C VAL A 77 -8.67 -3.72 2.11
N MET A 78 -7.54 -4.35 2.41
CA MET A 78 -6.32 -4.11 1.65
C MET A 78 -6.43 -4.62 0.22
N LYS A 79 -7.09 -5.77 0.03
CA LYS A 79 -7.34 -6.29 -1.31
C LYS A 79 -8.20 -5.33 -2.12
N GLU A 80 -9.27 -4.84 -1.52
CA GLU A 80 -10.16 -3.87 -2.17
C GLU A 80 -9.42 -2.58 -2.50
N ALA A 81 -8.56 -2.14 -1.58
CA ALA A 81 -7.79 -0.92 -1.79
C ALA A 81 -6.82 -1.05 -2.96
N LEU A 82 -6.18 -2.22 -3.09
CA LEU A 82 -5.29 -2.47 -4.24
C LEU A 82 -6.08 -2.45 -5.54
N GLU A 83 -7.28 -3.02 -5.54
CA GLU A 83 -8.13 -2.99 -6.73
C GLU A 83 -8.51 -1.57 -7.10
N GLU A 84 -8.85 -0.74 -6.12
CA GLU A 84 -9.17 0.68 -6.38
C GLU A 84 -7.96 1.44 -6.88
N LEU A 85 -6.78 1.12 -6.36
CA LEU A 85 -5.55 1.79 -6.76
C LEU A 85 -5.26 1.60 -8.25
N TYR A 86 -5.45 0.38 -8.74
CA TYR A 86 -5.15 0.05 -10.13
C TYR A 86 -6.32 0.27 -11.08
N SER A 87 -7.52 0.42 -10.55
CA SER A 87 -8.72 0.65 -11.34
C SER A 87 -9.57 1.70 -10.65
N PRO A 88 -9.06 2.94 -10.56
CA PRO A 88 -9.79 3.98 -9.84
C PRO A 88 -11.13 4.21 -10.49
N ASP A 89 -12.14 4.33 -9.66
CA ASP A 89 -13.49 4.61 -10.09
C ASP A 89 -13.55 6.08 -10.51
N ILE A 90 -13.87 6.28 -11.75
CA ILE A 90 -13.90 7.63 -12.32
C ILE A 90 -15.33 8.19 -12.28
#